data_5774ee42e97b3a135677365216f814bc
#
_entry.id   5774ee42e97b3a135677365216f814bc
#
_cell.length_a   1.000
_cell.length_b   1.000
_cell.length_c   1.000
_cell.angle_alpha   90.00
_cell.angle_beta   90.00
_cell.angle_gamma   90.00
#
_symmetry.space_group_name_H-M   'P 1'
#
loop_
_entity.id
_entity.type
_entity.pdbx_description
1 polymer ?
#
loop_
_entity_poly.entity_id
_entity_poly.type
_entity_poly.pdbx_seq_one_letter_code
_entity_poly.pdbx_strand_id
1 'polypeptide(L)'
;CIRDRSKPAEEMLSLAMEDFRVDVVVGKGPGATAIPIDIPPFTLVGATTRAGLLPGPLRDRFGFTAQLDYYDTNDLARIVERSSEVLGVDLAEGTSSTIASRSRGTPRIANRLLRRVRDYADVHAQTPVTPQVAAAALDLYEVDELGLDRLDRAVLESICGKFHGGPVGLSTLAISVGEEPQTIEEVAEPFLVRLGFLMRTPRGRVATERGWQHLGMQPPQDRTQLF
;
A
#
# COMPACT_ATOMS: atom_id res chain seq x y z
N CYS A 1 0.43 -9.53 13.29
CA CYS A 1 1.35 -9.25 12.18
C CYS A 1 2.34 -10.41 12.02
N ILE A 2 2.57 -10.92 10.81
CA ILE A 2 3.45 -12.10 10.56
C ILE A 2 4.93 -11.83 10.92
N ARG A 3 5.33 -10.57 11.02
CA ARG A 3 6.71 -10.19 11.38
C ARG A 3 7.19 -10.70 12.74
N ASP A 4 6.27 -10.94 13.67
CA ASP A 4 6.60 -11.20 15.08
C ASP A 4 6.08 -12.57 15.56
N ARG A 5 5.76 -13.50 14.66
CA ARG A 5 5.35 -14.83 15.07
C ARG A 5 6.56 -15.62 15.54
N SER A 6 6.49 -16.05 16.80
CA SER A 6 7.46 -16.99 17.32
C SER A 6 7.30 -18.36 16.65
N LYS A 7 8.39 -19.09 16.44
CA LYS A 7 8.35 -20.48 15.93
C LYS A 7 7.30 -21.36 16.63
N PRO A 8 7.12 -21.28 17.98
CA PRO A 8 6.06 -22.03 18.66
C PRO A 8 4.64 -21.74 18.17
N ALA A 9 4.34 -20.49 17.77
CA ALA A 9 3.01 -20.14 17.24
C ALA A 9 2.76 -20.74 15.86
N GLU A 10 3.80 -20.88 15.03
CA GLU A 10 3.69 -21.52 13.71
C GLU A 10 3.50 -23.02 13.83
N GLU A 11 4.21 -23.66 14.77
CA GLU A 11 4.07 -25.09 15.07
C GLU A 11 2.67 -25.40 15.61
N MET A 12 2.16 -24.57 16.50
CA MET A 12 0.80 -24.69 17.06
C MET A 12 -0.27 -24.56 15.96
N LEU A 13 -0.13 -23.59 15.03
CA LEU A 13 -1.03 -23.45 13.89
C LEU A 13 -0.96 -24.65 12.95
N SER A 14 0.21 -25.22 12.74
CA SER A 14 0.38 -26.39 11.89
C SER A 14 -0.39 -27.60 12.44
N LEU A 15 -0.28 -27.88 13.74
CA LEU A 15 -1.03 -28.94 14.42
C LEU A 15 -2.54 -28.69 14.38
N ALA A 16 -2.95 -27.44 14.61
CA ALA A 16 -4.36 -27.07 14.55
C ALA A 16 -4.96 -27.29 13.16
N MET A 17 -4.21 -27.05 12.09
CA MET A 17 -4.67 -27.22 10.71
C MET A 17 -4.72 -28.68 10.26
N GLU A 18 -3.82 -29.54 10.75
CA GLU A 18 -3.73 -30.95 10.34
C GLU A 18 -4.59 -31.85 11.22
N ASP A 19 -4.46 -31.73 12.54
CA ASP A 19 -4.99 -32.67 13.51
C ASP A 19 -6.18 -32.13 14.30
N PHE A 20 -6.60 -30.89 14.04
CA PHE A 20 -7.61 -30.17 14.83
C PHE A 20 -7.31 -30.21 16.33
N ARG A 21 -6.02 -30.09 16.68
CA ARG A 21 -5.52 -30.17 18.04
C ARG A 21 -4.51 -29.06 18.32
N VAL A 22 -4.49 -28.58 19.53
CA VAL A 22 -3.50 -27.61 20.02
C VAL A 22 -2.87 -28.14 21.29
N ASP A 23 -1.54 -28.19 21.32
CA ASP A 23 -0.80 -28.62 22.50
C ASP A 23 -0.51 -27.39 23.39
N VAL A 24 -1.07 -27.36 24.60
CA VAL A 24 -0.84 -26.29 25.58
C VAL A 24 0.19 -26.76 26.58
N VAL A 25 1.33 -26.05 26.64
CA VAL A 25 2.40 -26.37 27.58
C VAL A 25 2.07 -25.76 28.95
N VAL A 26 1.91 -26.61 29.96
CA VAL A 26 1.66 -26.22 31.34
C VAL A 26 2.91 -26.52 32.18
N GLY A 27 3.39 -25.50 32.92
CA GLY A 27 4.59 -25.58 33.71
C GLY A 27 5.80 -24.85 33.07
N LYS A 28 6.91 -24.82 33.84
CA LYS A 28 8.19 -24.22 33.38
C LYS A 28 9.33 -25.20 33.61
N GLY A 29 10.32 -25.21 32.72
CA GLY A 29 11.54 -26.02 32.84
C GLY A 29 11.32 -27.51 32.49
N PRO A 30 12.18 -28.42 32.96
CA PRO A 30 12.20 -29.84 32.56
C PRO A 30 10.95 -30.64 32.96
N GLY A 31 10.08 -30.07 33.82
CA GLY A 31 8.79 -30.67 34.22
C GLY A 31 7.57 -30.12 33.51
N ALA A 32 7.75 -29.34 32.44
CA ALA A 32 6.64 -28.84 31.64
C ALA A 32 5.96 -29.99 30.90
N THR A 33 4.62 -30.06 30.96
CA THR A 33 3.82 -31.09 30.29
C THR A 33 2.97 -30.45 29.20
N ALA A 34 2.98 -31.02 28.01
CA ALA A 34 2.08 -30.64 26.95
C ALA A 34 0.74 -31.35 27.14
N ILE A 35 -0.32 -30.59 27.21
CA ILE A 35 -1.70 -31.10 27.28
C ILE A 35 -2.35 -30.88 25.92
N PRO A 36 -2.71 -31.95 25.20
CA PRO A 36 -3.43 -31.83 23.96
C PRO A 36 -4.87 -31.39 24.20
N ILE A 37 -5.34 -30.40 23.46
CA ILE A 37 -6.70 -29.90 23.46
C ILE A 37 -7.28 -30.06 22.04
N ASP A 38 -8.32 -30.86 21.92
CA ASP A 38 -9.04 -31.01 20.65
C ASP A 38 -9.86 -29.75 20.37
N ILE A 39 -9.82 -29.28 19.12
CA ILE A 39 -10.58 -28.14 18.65
C ILE A 39 -11.56 -28.58 17.55
N PRO A 40 -12.76 -28.00 17.49
CA PRO A 40 -13.70 -28.30 16.41
C PRO A 40 -13.07 -27.96 15.04
N PRO A 41 -13.48 -28.67 13.96
CA PRO A 41 -13.08 -28.31 12.61
C PRO A 41 -13.37 -26.83 12.30
N PHE A 42 -12.39 -26.14 11.71
CA PHE A 42 -12.48 -24.72 11.40
C PHE A 42 -11.87 -24.41 10.02
N THR A 43 -12.21 -23.26 9.48
CA THR A 43 -11.58 -22.73 8.27
C THR A 43 -10.60 -21.63 8.66
N LEU A 44 -9.33 -21.81 8.30
CA LEU A 44 -8.31 -20.78 8.51
C LEU A 44 -8.16 -19.91 7.26
N VAL A 45 -8.32 -18.61 7.43
CA VAL A 45 -8.07 -17.62 6.39
C VAL A 45 -6.90 -16.76 6.82
N GLY A 46 -5.85 -16.71 5.99
CA GLY A 46 -4.68 -15.86 6.20
C GLY A 46 -4.54 -14.83 5.09
N ALA A 47 -4.00 -13.65 5.41
CA ALA A 47 -3.63 -12.64 4.44
C ALA A 47 -2.24 -12.09 4.75
N THR A 48 -1.44 -11.91 3.72
CA THR A 48 -0.08 -11.35 3.82
C THR A 48 0.29 -10.59 2.56
N THR A 49 1.09 -9.55 2.71
CA THR A 49 1.73 -8.85 1.58
C THR A 49 3.06 -9.52 1.19
N ARG A 50 3.54 -10.50 1.96
CA ARG A 50 4.86 -11.14 1.79
C ARG A 50 4.73 -12.65 1.88
N ALA A 51 4.06 -13.27 0.91
CA ALA A 51 3.86 -14.71 0.87
C ALA A 51 5.18 -15.52 0.88
N GLY A 52 6.25 -14.95 0.31
CA GLY A 52 7.58 -15.56 0.31
C GLY A 52 8.25 -15.68 1.68
N LEU A 53 7.75 -14.98 2.72
CA LEU A 53 8.22 -15.11 4.10
C LEU A 53 7.49 -16.19 4.91
N LEU A 54 6.44 -16.80 4.33
CA LEU A 54 5.78 -17.95 4.96
C LEU A 54 6.67 -19.18 4.80
N PRO A 55 6.93 -19.92 5.89
CA PRO A 55 7.61 -21.20 5.80
C PRO A 55 6.87 -22.15 4.83
N GLY A 56 7.63 -22.88 4.00
CA GLY A 56 7.07 -23.83 3.04
C GLY A 56 6.00 -24.73 3.67
N PRO A 57 6.31 -25.44 4.79
CA PRO A 57 5.35 -26.33 5.43
C PRO A 57 4.03 -25.67 5.85
N LEU A 58 4.05 -24.43 6.30
CA LEU A 58 2.84 -23.71 6.65
C LEU A 58 2.06 -23.28 5.40
N ARG A 59 2.76 -22.82 4.35
CA ARG A 59 2.13 -22.42 3.10
C ARG A 59 1.43 -23.60 2.41
N ASP A 60 2.06 -24.78 2.42
CA ASP A 60 1.57 -25.97 1.73
C ASP A 60 0.32 -26.57 2.41
N ARG A 61 0.02 -26.16 3.67
CA ARG A 61 -1.19 -26.53 4.38
C ARG A 61 -2.43 -25.71 3.98
N PHE A 62 -2.24 -24.57 3.32
CA PHE A 62 -3.35 -23.83 2.74
C PHE A 62 -3.76 -24.47 1.43
N GLY A 63 -5.00 -25.00 1.37
CA GLY A 63 -5.53 -25.66 0.18
C GLY A 63 -5.84 -24.70 -0.98
N PHE A 64 -5.88 -23.40 -0.73
CA PHE A 64 -6.15 -22.37 -1.73
C PHE A 64 -5.34 -21.11 -1.46
N THR A 65 -4.70 -20.57 -2.50
CA THR A 65 -3.98 -19.31 -2.45
C THR A 65 -4.54 -18.38 -3.53
N ALA A 66 -5.07 -17.22 -3.10
CA ALA A 66 -5.53 -16.18 -4.01
C ALA A 66 -4.54 -15.00 -3.98
N GLN A 67 -4.25 -14.48 -5.14
CA GLN A 67 -3.58 -13.19 -5.27
C GLN A 67 -4.63 -12.10 -5.47
N LEU A 68 -4.56 -11.05 -4.65
CA LEU A 68 -5.45 -9.89 -4.77
C LEU A 68 -4.70 -8.79 -5.51
N ASP A 69 -5.20 -8.44 -6.68
CA ASP A 69 -4.70 -7.35 -7.50
C ASP A 69 -5.28 -6.01 -7.07
N TYR A 70 -4.74 -4.92 -7.64
CA TYR A 70 -5.30 -3.60 -7.47
C TYR A 70 -6.63 -3.49 -8.21
N TYR A 71 -7.56 -2.75 -7.62
CA TYR A 71 -8.83 -2.41 -8.26
C TYR A 71 -8.61 -1.43 -9.41
N ASP A 72 -9.41 -1.56 -10.45
CA ASP A 72 -9.49 -0.53 -11.48
C ASP A 72 -10.28 0.70 -10.98
N THR A 73 -10.27 1.76 -11.77
CA THR A 73 -10.95 3.02 -11.41
C THR A 73 -12.45 2.86 -11.30
N ASN A 74 -13.07 2.03 -12.14
CA ASN A 74 -14.52 1.84 -12.16
C ASN A 74 -14.99 1.08 -10.90
N ASP A 75 -14.27 0.01 -10.53
CA ASP A 75 -14.59 -0.74 -9.34
C ASP A 75 -14.36 0.12 -8.07
N LEU A 76 -13.31 0.94 -8.05
CA LEU A 76 -13.10 1.89 -6.96
C LEU A 76 -14.18 2.97 -6.90
N ALA A 77 -14.66 3.47 -8.04
CA ALA A 77 -15.76 4.43 -8.08
C ALA A 77 -17.03 3.85 -7.44
N ARG A 78 -17.38 2.58 -7.75
CA ARG A 78 -18.49 1.87 -7.13
C ARG A 78 -18.31 1.70 -5.60
N ILE A 79 -17.07 1.46 -5.17
CA ILE A 79 -16.76 1.39 -3.73
C ILE A 79 -16.93 2.76 -3.06
N VAL A 80 -16.51 3.85 -3.72
CA VAL A 80 -16.68 5.23 -3.24
C VAL A 80 -18.17 5.58 -3.14
N GLU A 81 -18.97 5.26 -4.15
CA GLU A 81 -20.42 5.47 -4.16
C GLU A 81 -21.10 4.78 -2.97
N ARG A 82 -20.86 3.46 -2.81
CA ARG A 82 -21.38 2.74 -1.66
C ARG A 82 -20.93 3.34 -0.32
N SER A 83 -19.66 3.76 -0.24
CA SER A 83 -19.13 4.32 0.99
C SER A 83 -19.70 5.72 1.28
N SER A 84 -19.99 6.51 0.25
CA SER A 84 -20.65 7.81 0.40
C SER A 84 -22.05 7.68 0.95
N GLU A 85 -22.83 6.70 0.49
CA GLU A 85 -24.16 6.40 1.04
C GLU A 85 -24.09 6.06 2.53
N VAL A 86 -23.14 5.20 2.94
CA VAL A 86 -22.94 4.83 4.35
C VAL A 86 -22.52 6.03 5.21
N LEU A 87 -21.74 6.97 4.63
CA LEU A 87 -21.26 8.17 5.31
C LEU A 87 -22.26 9.34 5.24
N GLY A 88 -23.36 9.20 4.50
CA GLY A 88 -24.34 10.28 4.28
C GLY A 88 -23.78 11.45 3.46
N VAL A 89 -22.86 11.18 2.54
CA VAL A 89 -22.24 12.18 1.65
C VAL A 89 -22.94 12.14 0.31
N ASP A 90 -23.57 13.25 -0.09
CA ASP A 90 -24.21 13.39 -1.40
C ASP A 90 -23.17 13.75 -2.47
N LEU A 91 -22.92 12.83 -3.39
CA LEU A 91 -21.97 13.00 -4.49
C LEU A 91 -22.69 13.30 -5.79
N ALA A 92 -22.31 14.38 -6.47
CA ALA A 92 -22.72 14.64 -7.83
C ALA A 92 -22.08 13.64 -8.82
N GLU A 93 -22.67 13.51 -10.00
CA GLU A 93 -22.17 12.65 -11.08
C GLU A 93 -20.68 12.92 -11.38
N GLY A 94 -19.89 11.84 -11.53
CA GLY A 94 -18.45 11.89 -11.82
C GLY A 94 -17.54 12.11 -10.60
N THR A 95 -18.09 12.47 -9.43
CA THR A 95 -17.28 12.72 -8.23
C THR A 95 -16.61 11.44 -7.71
N SER A 96 -17.32 10.32 -7.72
CA SER A 96 -16.78 9.01 -7.35
C SER A 96 -15.58 8.62 -8.21
N SER A 97 -15.66 8.87 -9.53
CA SER A 97 -14.55 8.62 -10.46
C SER A 97 -13.35 9.54 -10.21
N THR A 98 -13.58 10.81 -9.85
CA THR A 98 -12.52 11.77 -9.49
C THR A 98 -11.74 11.30 -8.25
N ILE A 99 -12.43 10.79 -7.24
CA ILE A 99 -11.80 10.23 -6.04
C ILE A 99 -11.10 8.90 -6.36
N ALA A 100 -11.75 8.04 -7.12
CA ALA A 100 -11.24 6.72 -7.47
C ALA A 100 -9.94 6.78 -8.29
N SER A 101 -9.83 7.69 -9.25
CA SER A 101 -8.63 7.85 -10.09
C SER A 101 -7.38 8.19 -9.27
N ARG A 102 -7.53 8.94 -8.18
CA ARG A 102 -6.44 9.32 -7.26
C ARG A 102 -6.22 8.30 -6.12
N SER A 103 -6.95 7.17 -6.13
CA SER A 103 -6.96 6.19 -5.00
C SER A 103 -5.95 5.05 -5.12
N ARG A 104 -5.02 5.11 -6.05
CA ARG A 104 -3.91 4.13 -6.20
C ARG A 104 -4.36 2.67 -6.33
N GLY A 105 -5.57 2.40 -6.82
CA GLY A 105 -6.09 1.02 -6.93
C GLY A 105 -6.47 0.38 -5.58
N THR A 106 -6.63 1.16 -4.51
CA THR A 106 -6.79 0.62 -3.15
C THR A 106 -8.03 1.16 -2.45
N PRO A 107 -9.02 0.30 -2.05
CA PRO A 107 -10.23 0.73 -1.35
C PRO A 107 -9.97 1.51 -0.05
N ARG A 108 -8.92 1.15 0.69
CA ARG A 108 -8.54 1.87 1.92
C ARG A 108 -8.18 3.33 1.63
N ILE A 109 -7.44 3.58 0.54
CA ILE A 109 -7.06 4.93 0.11
C ILE A 109 -8.30 5.67 -0.38
N ALA A 110 -9.13 5.04 -1.22
CA ALA A 110 -10.38 5.61 -1.72
C ALA A 110 -11.29 6.10 -0.58
N ASN A 111 -11.52 5.26 0.43
CA ASN A 111 -12.29 5.62 1.60
C ASN A 111 -11.64 6.73 2.44
N ARG A 112 -10.31 6.77 2.52
CA ARG A 112 -9.59 7.85 3.20
C ARG A 112 -9.76 9.17 2.46
N LEU A 113 -9.64 9.17 1.14
CA LEU A 113 -9.82 10.35 0.30
C LEU A 113 -11.27 10.84 0.33
N LEU A 114 -12.26 9.93 0.27
CA LEU A 114 -13.67 10.29 0.40
C LEU A 114 -13.95 11.03 1.72
N ARG A 115 -13.40 10.59 2.85
CA ARG A 115 -13.57 11.29 4.14
C ARG A 115 -12.96 12.69 4.11
N ARG A 116 -11.78 12.85 3.51
CA ARG A 116 -11.14 14.16 3.36
C ARG A 116 -11.96 15.10 2.48
N VAL A 117 -12.51 14.58 1.39
CA VAL A 117 -13.40 15.33 0.51
C VAL A 117 -14.68 15.73 1.23
N ARG A 118 -15.29 14.85 2.03
CA ARG A 118 -16.43 15.16 2.89
C ARG A 118 -16.09 16.30 3.86
N ASP A 119 -15.01 16.15 4.63
CA ASP A 119 -14.61 17.13 5.64
C ASP A 119 -14.36 18.52 5.02
N TYR A 120 -13.78 18.56 3.82
CA TYR A 120 -13.61 19.78 3.04
C TYR A 120 -14.96 20.36 2.60
N ALA A 121 -15.87 19.54 2.07
CA ALA A 121 -17.19 19.96 1.61
C ALA A 121 -18.05 20.49 2.77
N ASP A 122 -18.00 19.84 3.92
CA ASP A 122 -18.71 20.26 5.14
C ASP A 122 -18.25 21.67 5.60
N VAL A 123 -16.93 21.93 5.61
CA VAL A 123 -16.38 23.24 5.98
C VAL A 123 -16.80 24.34 5.00
N HIS A 124 -16.92 24.03 3.72
CA HIS A 124 -17.24 25.00 2.67
C HIS A 124 -18.74 25.02 2.31
N ALA A 125 -19.59 24.30 3.05
CA ALA A 125 -21.03 24.16 2.80
C ALA A 125 -21.36 23.77 1.33
N GLN A 126 -20.61 22.85 0.77
CA GLN A 126 -20.73 22.39 -0.62
C GLN A 126 -21.49 21.05 -0.68
N THR A 127 -22.79 21.10 -0.96
CA THR A 127 -23.64 19.91 -1.14
C THR A 127 -24.57 20.13 -2.32
N PRO A 128 -24.64 19.21 -3.30
CA PRO A 128 -23.85 17.97 -3.42
C PRO A 128 -22.38 18.23 -3.70
N VAL A 129 -21.51 17.27 -3.33
CA VAL A 129 -20.07 17.33 -3.61
C VAL A 129 -19.83 17.08 -5.09
N THR A 130 -19.38 18.10 -5.83
CA THR A 130 -19.08 18.00 -7.25
C THR A 130 -17.65 17.49 -7.51
N PRO A 131 -17.31 17.04 -8.74
CA PRO A 131 -15.94 16.69 -9.12
C PRO A 131 -14.93 17.82 -8.85
N GLN A 132 -15.33 19.07 -9.04
CA GLN A 132 -14.50 20.25 -8.81
C GLN A 132 -14.19 20.44 -7.31
N VAL A 133 -15.21 20.26 -6.46
CA VAL A 133 -15.05 20.30 -5.02
C VAL A 133 -14.13 19.18 -4.54
N ALA A 134 -14.33 17.97 -5.07
CA ALA A 134 -13.45 16.84 -4.76
C ALA A 134 -12.00 17.09 -5.20
N ALA A 135 -11.80 17.61 -6.42
CA ALA A 135 -10.46 17.96 -6.90
C ALA A 135 -9.80 19.01 -6.00
N ALA A 136 -10.50 20.12 -5.68
CA ALA A 136 -9.97 21.15 -4.80
C ALA A 136 -9.63 20.64 -3.39
N ALA A 137 -10.47 19.74 -2.85
CA ALA A 137 -10.17 19.08 -1.59
C ALA A 137 -8.88 18.23 -1.68
N LEU A 138 -8.73 17.42 -2.72
CA LEU A 138 -7.58 16.55 -2.90
C LEU A 138 -6.29 17.35 -3.14
N ASP A 139 -6.37 18.47 -3.85
CA ASP A 139 -5.25 19.37 -4.08
C ASP A 139 -4.80 20.03 -2.75
N LEU A 140 -5.74 20.42 -1.87
CA LEU A 140 -5.42 20.89 -0.51
C LEU A 140 -4.66 19.85 0.31
N TYR A 141 -4.96 18.57 0.11
CA TYR A 141 -4.25 17.46 0.74
C TYR A 141 -3.02 16.99 -0.05
N GLU A 142 -2.59 17.78 -1.04
CA GLU A 142 -1.41 17.52 -1.87
C GLU A 142 -1.45 16.17 -2.61
N VAL A 143 -2.65 15.71 -3.00
CA VAL A 143 -2.84 14.49 -3.80
C VAL A 143 -3.11 14.90 -5.25
N ASP A 144 -2.16 14.64 -6.13
CA ASP A 144 -2.26 15.03 -7.54
C ASP A 144 -3.24 14.15 -8.35
N GLU A 145 -3.37 14.43 -9.65
CA GLU A 145 -4.30 13.75 -10.56
C GLU A 145 -4.05 12.24 -10.69
N LEU A 146 -2.83 11.79 -10.52
CA LEU A 146 -2.44 10.38 -10.55
C LEU A 146 -2.42 9.73 -9.16
N GLY A 147 -2.70 10.50 -8.10
CA GLY A 147 -2.72 10.04 -6.74
C GLY A 147 -1.35 10.08 -6.03
N LEU A 148 -0.34 10.81 -6.56
CA LEU A 148 0.89 11.05 -5.84
C LEU A 148 0.62 12.00 -4.68
N ASP A 149 1.11 11.63 -3.50
CA ASP A 149 1.09 12.52 -2.35
C ASP A 149 2.43 13.28 -2.20
N ARG A 150 2.53 14.06 -1.13
CA ARG A 150 3.73 14.84 -0.83
C ARG A 150 5.01 14.00 -0.80
N LEU A 151 4.95 12.78 -0.22
CA LEU A 151 6.13 11.92 -0.12
C LEU A 151 6.55 11.39 -1.48
N ASP A 152 5.62 10.92 -2.29
CA ASP A 152 5.93 10.42 -3.63
C ASP A 152 6.59 11.49 -4.50
N ARG A 153 6.02 12.71 -4.47
CA ARG A 153 6.58 13.84 -5.20
C ARG A 153 7.96 14.23 -4.70
N ALA A 154 8.15 14.33 -3.38
CA ALA A 154 9.44 14.64 -2.79
C ALA A 154 10.53 13.62 -3.17
N VAL A 155 10.17 12.32 -3.20
CA VAL A 155 11.07 11.25 -3.66
C VAL A 155 11.42 11.44 -5.14
N LEU A 156 10.43 11.65 -5.99
CA LEU A 156 10.64 11.79 -7.43
C LEU A 156 11.42 13.08 -7.76
N GLU A 157 11.06 14.21 -7.16
CA GLU A 157 11.75 15.50 -7.27
C GLU A 157 13.20 15.41 -6.80
N SER A 158 13.46 14.70 -5.70
CA SER A 158 14.81 14.51 -5.21
C SER A 158 15.66 13.71 -6.20
N ILE A 159 15.14 12.61 -6.76
CA ILE A 159 15.86 11.80 -7.74
C ILE A 159 16.11 12.61 -9.00
N CYS A 160 15.12 13.30 -9.54
CA CYS A 160 15.26 14.09 -10.75
C CYS A 160 16.13 15.31 -10.52
N GLY A 161 15.82 16.16 -9.54
CA GLY A 161 16.50 17.43 -9.33
C GLY A 161 17.89 17.28 -8.69
N LYS A 162 17.95 16.68 -7.47
CA LYS A 162 19.20 16.61 -6.71
C LYS A 162 20.18 15.57 -7.23
N PHE A 163 19.67 14.45 -7.75
CA PHE A 163 20.52 13.32 -8.20
C PHE A 163 20.51 13.12 -9.72
N HIS A 164 20.04 14.12 -10.48
CA HIS A 164 20.08 14.14 -11.96
C HIS A 164 19.48 12.86 -12.61
N GLY A 165 18.45 12.29 -11.98
CA GLY A 165 17.78 11.07 -12.42
C GLY A 165 18.32 9.78 -11.83
N GLY A 166 19.32 9.84 -11.00
CA GLY A 166 19.95 8.69 -10.34
C GLY A 166 21.13 8.10 -11.15
N PRO A 167 21.64 6.91 -10.73
CA PRO A 167 21.16 6.05 -9.66
C PRO A 167 21.47 6.58 -8.25
N VAL A 168 20.52 6.48 -7.34
CA VAL A 168 20.67 6.89 -5.94
C VAL A 168 20.31 5.76 -4.98
N GLY A 169 21.13 5.57 -3.95
CA GLY A 169 20.91 4.58 -2.90
C GLY A 169 19.74 4.96 -1.98
N LEU A 170 19.07 3.96 -1.40
CA LEU A 170 17.90 4.17 -0.53
C LEU A 170 18.20 5.09 0.66
N SER A 171 19.31 4.85 1.37
CA SER A 171 19.67 5.64 2.55
C SER A 171 19.96 7.10 2.20
N THR A 172 20.64 7.37 1.07
CA THR A 172 20.90 8.72 0.59
C THR A 172 19.59 9.43 0.22
N LEU A 173 18.70 8.72 -0.47
CA LEU A 173 17.39 9.25 -0.85
C LEU A 173 16.55 9.57 0.39
N ALA A 174 16.53 8.69 1.39
CA ALA A 174 15.82 8.86 2.64
C ALA A 174 16.26 10.13 3.38
N ILE A 175 17.57 10.32 3.52
CA ILE A 175 18.13 11.53 4.13
C ILE A 175 17.72 12.77 3.33
N SER A 176 17.73 12.70 1.99
CA SER A 176 17.45 13.85 1.12
C SER A 176 16.01 14.35 1.19
N VAL A 177 15.06 13.47 1.54
CA VAL A 177 13.62 13.78 1.69
C VAL A 177 13.18 13.86 3.16
N GLY A 178 14.07 13.56 4.11
CA GLY A 178 13.80 13.63 5.55
C GLY A 178 12.87 12.51 6.05
N GLU A 179 12.98 11.31 5.48
CA GLU A 179 12.15 10.15 5.82
C GLU A 179 13.00 8.92 6.17
N GLU A 180 12.37 7.96 6.85
CA GLU A 180 12.98 6.67 7.12
C GLU A 180 13.10 5.84 5.83
N PRO A 181 14.24 5.14 5.60
CA PRO A 181 14.43 4.30 4.42
C PRO A 181 13.31 3.30 4.19
N GLN A 182 12.82 2.69 5.26
CA GLN A 182 11.74 1.71 5.19
C GLN A 182 10.42 2.33 4.71
N THR A 183 10.11 3.58 5.09
CA THR A 183 8.91 4.29 4.62
C THR A 183 8.96 4.49 3.10
N ILE A 184 10.10 4.91 2.58
CA ILE A 184 10.26 5.05 1.12
C ILE A 184 10.10 3.70 0.42
N GLU A 185 10.76 2.66 0.90
CA GLU A 185 10.76 1.33 0.28
C GLU A 185 9.37 0.65 0.32
N GLU A 186 8.59 0.87 1.38
CA GLU A 186 7.30 0.20 1.57
C GLU A 186 6.10 1.02 1.10
N VAL A 187 6.21 2.35 1.03
CA VAL A 187 5.07 3.23 0.74
C VAL A 187 5.20 3.92 -0.62
N ALA A 188 6.27 4.71 -0.83
CA ALA A 188 6.42 5.52 -2.04
C ALA A 188 6.92 4.71 -3.24
N GLU A 189 8.01 3.96 -3.06
CA GLU A 189 8.68 3.26 -4.15
C GLU A 189 7.79 2.27 -4.91
N PRO A 190 6.96 1.41 -4.26
CA PRO A 190 6.11 0.47 -4.98
C PRO A 190 5.08 1.16 -5.88
N PHE A 191 4.58 2.32 -5.45
CA PHE A 191 3.63 3.09 -6.23
C PHE A 191 4.31 3.79 -7.42
N LEU A 192 5.43 4.44 -7.21
CA LEU A 192 6.20 5.10 -8.27
C LEU A 192 6.71 4.10 -9.33
N VAL A 193 7.14 2.90 -8.90
CA VAL A 193 7.54 1.82 -9.82
C VAL A 193 6.33 1.32 -10.63
N ARG A 194 5.17 1.15 -10.01
CA ARG A 194 3.94 0.72 -10.70
C ARG A 194 3.47 1.73 -11.74
N LEU A 195 3.61 3.03 -11.46
CA LEU A 195 3.33 4.09 -12.44
C LEU A 195 4.38 4.16 -13.54
N GLY A 196 5.51 3.46 -13.40
CA GLY A 196 6.62 3.52 -14.31
C GLY A 196 7.39 4.84 -14.23
N PHE A 197 7.38 5.53 -13.08
CA PHE A 197 8.13 6.76 -12.84
C PHE A 197 9.52 6.50 -12.29
N LEU A 198 9.69 5.34 -11.65
CA LEU A 198 10.92 4.91 -11.00
C LEU A 198 11.29 3.50 -11.44
N MET A 199 12.58 3.25 -11.58
CA MET A 199 13.16 1.90 -11.75
C MET A 199 14.13 1.58 -10.61
N ARG A 200 14.14 0.31 -10.19
CA ARG A 200 15.18 -0.23 -9.30
C ARG A 200 16.29 -0.86 -10.14
N THR A 201 17.52 -0.46 -9.89
CA THR A 201 18.72 -1.04 -10.49
C THR A 201 19.66 -1.54 -9.39
N PRO A 202 20.64 -2.41 -9.69
CA PRO A 202 21.65 -2.82 -8.71
C PRO A 202 22.44 -1.65 -8.10
N ARG A 203 22.53 -0.53 -8.81
CA ARG A 203 23.23 0.70 -8.34
C ARG A 203 22.32 1.63 -7.53
N GLY A 204 21.00 1.44 -7.57
CA GLY A 204 20.04 2.30 -6.86
C GLY A 204 18.79 2.61 -7.67
N ARG A 205 18.08 3.66 -7.25
CA ARG A 205 16.83 4.13 -7.86
C ARG A 205 17.12 5.12 -8.96
N VAL A 206 16.43 4.97 -10.10
CA VAL A 206 16.59 5.80 -11.29
C VAL A 206 15.21 6.28 -11.75
N ALA A 207 15.07 7.58 -12.01
CA ALA A 207 13.85 8.13 -12.59
C ALA A 207 13.75 7.76 -14.07
N THR A 208 12.54 7.40 -14.50
CA THR A 208 12.23 7.15 -15.91
C THR A 208 11.91 8.46 -16.63
N GLU A 209 11.84 8.41 -17.95
CA GLU A 209 11.38 9.56 -18.75
C GLU A 209 9.97 10.02 -18.34
N ARG A 210 9.06 9.08 -18.06
CA ARG A 210 7.72 9.39 -17.57
C ARG A 210 7.73 10.11 -16.23
N GLY A 211 8.66 9.75 -15.32
CA GLY A 211 8.81 10.44 -14.05
C GLY A 211 9.25 11.90 -14.22
N TRP A 212 10.18 12.17 -15.15
CA TRP A 212 10.58 13.52 -15.50
C TRP A 212 9.44 14.33 -16.10
N GLN A 213 8.71 13.75 -17.06
CA GLN A 213 7.57 14.39 -17.73
C GLN A 213 6.46 14.75 -16.73
N HIS A 214 6.18 13.87 -15.77
CA HIS A 214 5.19 14.12 -14.72
C HIS A 214 5.53 15.34 -13.85
N LEU A 215 6.79 15.57 -13.58
CA LEU A 215 7.27 16.77 -12.86
C LEU A 215 7.38 18.01 -13.75
N GLY A 216 7.05 17.92 -15.05
CA GLY A 216 7.27 19.01 -16.01
C GLY A 216 8.75 19.31 -16.26
N MET A 217 9.65 18.38 -15.93
CA MET A 217 11.09 18.52 -16.07
C MET A 217 11.60 17.76 -17.32
N GLN A 218 12.69 18.23 -17.90
CA GLN A 218 13.35 17.52 -19.00
C GLN A 218 14.46 16.62 -18.48
N PRO A 219 14.54 15.37 -18.96
CA PRO A 219 15.64 14.48 -18.60
C PRO A 219 16.97 15.04 -19.15
N PRO A 220 18.11 14.80 -18.48
CA PRO A 220 19.42 15.16 -18.97
C PRO A 220 19.68 14.55 -20.37
N GLN A 221 20.26 15.32 -21.29
CA GLN A 221 20.49 14.90 -22.68
C GLN A 221 21.54 13.77 -22.81
N ASP A 222 22.43 13.60 -21.82
CA ASP A 222 23.49 12.58 -21.79
C ASP A 222 23.14 11.40 -20.86
N ARG A 223 22.27 10.50 -21.31
CA ARG A 223 21.93 9.24 -20.60
C ARG A 223 22.79 8.05 -20.97
N THR A 224 23.77 8.19 -21.87
CA THR A 224 24.57 7.06 -22.40
C THR A 224 25.48 6.39 -21.35
N GLN A 225 25.60 6.92 -20.14
CA GLN A 225 26.49 6.41 -19.09
C GLN A 225 25.77 5.83 -17.85
N LEU A 226 24.43 5.68 -17.85
CA LEU A 226 23.67 5.28 -16.65
C LEU A 226 23.31 3.81 -16.58
N PHE A 227 23.65 3.01 -17.61
CA PHE A 227 23.38 1.55 -17.68
C PHE A 227 24.65 0.74 -17.79
#